data_b716072347098770d04322d8933038db
#
_entry.id   b716072347098770d04322d8933038db
#
_cell.length_a   1.000
_cell.length_b   1.000
_cell.length_c   1.000
_cell.angle_alpha   90.00
_cell.angle_beta   90.00
_cell.angle_gamma   90.00
#
_symmetry.space_group_name_H-M   'P 1'
#
loop_
_entity.id
_entity.type
_entity.pdbx_description
1 polymer ?
#
loop_
_entity_poly.entity_id
_entity_poly.type
_entity_poly.pdbx_seq_one_letter_code
_entity_poly.pdbx_strand_id
1 'polypeptide(L)'
;HYDDPAFYQWGITDKHTEVLFGTISLFPAPALKMGWHLNTERLGPAWEVGYALGRKWWNKGYATEALCTVRDYWFDTVGADWLAAVHANENIASSAVLQKAGFVYDHDVTDRKFDGTPVPCRAYHLLKEEL
;
A
#
# COMPACT_ATOMS: atom_id res chain seq x y z
N HIS A 1 24.26 9.99 -2.70
CA HIS A 1 22.85 9.88 -2.89
C HIS A 1 22.21 10.52 -1.68
N TYR A 2 21.05 10.82 -1.81
CA TYR A 2 20.37 11.22 -0.64
C TYR A 2 20.15 9.99 0.24
N ASP A 3 20.11 10.23 1.51
CA ASP A 3 19.91 9.15 2.46
C ASP A 3 18.58 8.47 2.25
N ASP A 4 18.47 7.24 2.70
CA ASP A 4 17.22 6.52 2.61
C ASP A 4 16.15 7.29 3.35
N PRO A 5 15.04 7.61 2.68
CA PRO A 5 13.98 8.33 3.35
C PRO A 5 13.31 7.42 4.39
N ALA A 6 12.77 8.05 5.43
CA ALA A 6 11.96 7.33 6.40
C ALA A 6 10.67 6.82 5.77
N PHE A 7 10.18 7.54 4.76
CA PHE A 7 9.00 7.16 4.00
C PHE A 7 8.88 8.05 2.77
N TYR A 8 8.03 7.62 1.83
CA TYR A 8 7.64 8.41 0.66
C TYR A 8 6.18 8.79 0.79
N GLN A 9 5.83 10.00 0.38
CA GLN A 9 4.43 10.43 0.38
C GLN A 9 4.16 11.37 -0.78
N TRP A 10 3.01 11.18 -1.42
CA TRP A 10 2.57 12.00 -2.54
C TRP A 10 1.14 12.47 -2.31
N GLY A 11 0.82 13.66 -2.79
CA GLY A 11 -0.54 14.13 -2.88
C GLY A 11 -1.19 13.64 -4.17
N ILE A 12 -2.48 13.37 -4.12
CA ILE A 12 -3.27 13.00 -5.28
C ILE A 12 -4.13 14.21 -5.64
N THR A 13 -3.93 14.75 -6.84
CA THR A 13 -4.65 15.94 -7.28
C THR A 13 -5.45 15.68 -8.54
N ASP A 14 -6.55 16.43 -8.68
CA ASP A 14 -7.31 16.49 -9.92
C ASP A 14 -6.51 17.36 -10.89
N LYS A 15 -6.17 16.83 -12.08
CA LYS A 15 -5.33 17.57 -13.02
C LYS A 15 -6.07 18.75 -13.69
N HIS A 16 -7.37 18.82 -13.60
CA HIS A 16 -8.13 19.92 -14.15
C HIS A 16 -8.30 21.08 -13.18
N THR A 17 -8.52 20.77 -11.91
CA THR A 17 -8.78 21.77 -10.87
C THR A 17 -7.60 21.99 -9.94
N GLU A 18 -6.61 21.12 -9.99
CA GLU A 18 -5.46 21.09 -9.09
C GLU A 18 -5.84 20.94 -7.60
N VAL A 19 -7.05 20.48 -7.35
CA VAL A 19 -7.50 20.25 -5.98
C VAL A 19 -6.87 18.98 -5.43
N LEU A 20 -6.23 19.07 -4.25
CA LEU A 20 -5.69 17.91 -3.53
C LEU A 20 -6.86 17.17 -2.88
N PHE A 21 -7.05 15.91 -3.23
CA PHE A 21 -8.16 15.13 -2.67
C PHE A 21 -7.73 13.84 -1.99
N GLY A 22 -6.45 13.56 -1.94
CA GLY A 22 -5.97 12.36 -1.27
C GLY A 22 -4.46 12.33 -1.14
N THR A 23 -3.98 11.30 -0.47
CA THR A 23 -2.55 11.02 -0.31
C THR A 23 -2.29 9.55 -0.52
N ILE A 24 -1.06 9.22 -0.92
CA ILE A 24 -0.58 7.86 -1.02
C ILE A 24 0.85 7.83 -0.51
N SER A 25 1.18 6.82 0.27
CA SER A 25 2.47 6.74 0.97
C SER A 25 3.10 5.37 0.83
N LEU A 26 4.43 5.33 0.85
CA LEU A 26 5.22 4.12 1.02
C LEU A 26 6.02 4.29 2.31
N PHE A 27 5.93 3.34 3.22
CA PHE A 27 6.60 3.45 4.51
C PHE A 27 7.06 2.08 5.01
N PRO A 28 8.14 2.04 5.80
CA PRO A 28 8.59 0.78 6.37
C PRO A 28 7.58 0.25 7.37
N ALA A 29 7.38 -1.06 7.34
CA ALA A 29 6.39 -1.73 8.20
C ALA A 29 7.07 -2.83 9.02
N PRO A 30 7.92 -2.47 10.00
CA PRO A 30 8.67 -3.45 10.77
C PRO A 30 7.79 -4.39 11.59
N ALA A 31 6.57 -3.99 11.92
CA ALA A 31 5.62 -4.86 12.62
C ALA A 31 5.09 -5.98 11.72
N LEU A 32 5.26 -5.86 10.41
CA LEU A 32 4.81 -6.86 9.43
C LEU A 32 5.94 -7.78 8.98
N LYS A 33 6.90 -8.08 9.82
CA LYS A 33 8.05 -8.90 9.42
C LYS A 33 7.81 -10.40 9.52
N MET A 34 6.67 -10.82 10.04
CA MET A 34 6.33 -12.24 10.22
C MET A 34 4.99 -12.56 9.57
N GLY A 35 4.79 -13.84 9.30
CA GLY A 35 3.51 -14.32 8.77
C GLY A 35 3.42 -14.36 7.26
N TRP A 36 4.38 -13.82 6.54
CA TRP A 36 4.35 -13.77 5.08
C TRP A 36 4.61 -15.13 4.44
N HIS A 37 3.82 -15.47 3.45
CA HIS A 37 4.01 -16.66 2.62
C HIS A 37 5.00 -16.37 1.48
N LEU A 38 6.10 -15.71 1.85
CA LEU A 38 7.17 -15.29 0.96
C LEU A 38 8.50 -15.47 1.64
N ASN A 39 9.56 -15.59 0.86
CA ASN A 39 10.92 -15.60 1.38
C ASN A 39 11.38 -14.16 1.67
N THR A 40 11.02 -13.62 2.81
CA THR A 40 11.34 -12.24 3.19
C THR A 40 12.83 -12.04 3.46
N GLU A 41 13.57 -13.09 3.77
CA GLU A 41 15.03 -12.98 3.89
C GLU A 41 15.66 -12.61 2.56
N ARG A 42 15.17 -13.20 1.48
CA ARG A 42 15.64 -12.89 0.12
C ARG A 42 15.11 -11.54 -0.37
N LEU A 43 13.85 -11.27 -0.08
CA LEU A 43 13.14 -10.10 -0.63
C LEU A 43 13.40 -8.80 0.12
N GLY A 44 13.86 -8.91 1.36
CA GLY A 44 14.12 -7.73 2.20
C GLY A 44 12.96 -7.36 3.11
N PRO A 45 13.14 -6.32 3.92
CA PRO A 45 12.13 -5.90 4.90
C PRO A 45 10.85 -5.42 4.25
N ALA A 46 9.74 -5.53 4.99
CA ALA A 46 8.45 -5.10 4.50
C ALA A 46 8.35 -3.59 4.41
N TRP A 47 7.93 -3.10 3.26
CA TRP A 47 7.44 -1.74 3.07
C TRP A 47 5.98 -1.82 2.69
N GLU A 48 5.18 -0.92 3.23
CA GLU A 48 3.74 -0.94 3.04
C GLU A 48 3.29 0.29 2.25
N VAL A 49 2.30 0.11 1.37
CA VAL A 49 1.63 1.21 0.72
C VAL A 49 0.34 1.51 1.47
N GLY A 50 0.10 2.79 1.76
CA GLY A 50 -1.14 3.26 2.33
C GLY A 50 -1.69 4.42 1.52
N TYR A 51 -3.01 4.58 1.49
CA TYR A 51 -3.63 5.68 0.76
C TYR A 51 -4.93 6.09 1.43
N ALA A 52 -5.28 7.37 1.24
CA ALA A 52 -6.53 7.93 1.75
C ALA A 52 -7.08 8.90 0.70
N LEU A 53 -8.36 8.80 0.40
CA LEU A 53 -9.06 9.69 -0.51
C LEU A 53 -10.28 10.28 0.17
N GLY A 54 -10.61 11.53 -0.18
CA GLY A 54 -11.89 12.12 0.20
C GLY A 54 -13.04 11.28 -0.32
N ARG A 55 -14.12 11.20 0.46
CA ARG A 55 -15.23 10.28 0.18
C ARG A 55 -15.85 10.46 -1.20
N LYS A 56 -15.98 11.69 -1.68
CA LYS A 56 -16.56 11.96 -2.99
C LYS A 56 -15.73 11.47 -4.17
N TRP A 57 -14.47 11.07 -3.89
CA TRP A 57 -13.54 10.58 -4.90
C TRP A 57 -13.45 9.06 -4.97
N TRP A 58 -14.22 8.38 -4.11
CA TRP A 58 -14.26 6.93 -4.08
C TRP A 58 -14.95 6.36 -5.32
N ASN A 59 -14.61 5.13 -5.68
CA ASN A 59 -15.25 4.37 -6.78
C ASN A 59 -15.16 5.05 -8.15
N LYS A 60 -14.10 5.85 -8.36
CA LYS A 60 -13.87 6.55 -9.64
C LYS A 60 -12.57 6.13 -10.31
N GLY A 61 -11.90 5.12 -9.76
CA GLY A 61 -10.64 4.64 -10.32
C GLY A 61 -9.40 5.42 -9.88
N TYR A 62 -9.55 6.51 -9.15
CA TYR A 62 -8.40 7.34 -8.73
C TYR A 62 -7.44 6.59 -7.82
N ALA A 63 -7.95 5.83 -6.86
CA ALA A 63 -7.11 5.07 -5.94
C ALA A 63 -6.31 4.01 -6.70
N THR A 64 -6.95 3.30 -7.62
CA THR A 64 -6.28 2.28 -8.44
C THR A 64 -5.20 2.91 -9.31
N GLU A 65 -5.49 4.04 -9.96
CA GLU A 65 -4.53 4.74 -10.80
C GLU A 65 -3.32 5.20 -9.98
N ALA A 66 -3.54 5.82 -8.82
CA ALA A 66 -2.47 6.28 -7.94
C ALA A 66 -1.64 5.11 -7.43
N LEU A 67 -2.30 4.03 -7.04
CA LEU A 67 -1.62 2.84 -6.54
C LEU A 67 -0.73 2.20 -7.61
N CYS A 68 -1.23 2.08 -8.84
CA CYS A 68 -0.43 1.54 -9.93
C CYS A 68 0.78 2.41 -10.25
N THR A 69 0.63 3.73 -10.19
CA THR A 69 1.71 4.67 -10.43
C THR A 69 2.81 4.53 -9.36
N VAL A 70 2.41 4.45 -8.10
CA VAL A 70 3.35 4.31 -6.99
C VAL A 70 4.00 2.93 -7.00
N ARG A 71 3.24 1.88 -7.34
CA ARG A 71 3.75 0.52 -7.52
C ARG A 71 4.88 0.51 -8.54
N ASP A 72 4.67 1.13 -9.70
CA ASP A 72 5.67 1.16 -10.76
C ASP A 72 6.90 1.96 -10.34
N TYR A 73 6.72 3.08 -9.64
CA TYR A 73 7.82 3.84 -9.07
C TYR A 73 8.65 2.98 -8.11
N TRP A 74 7.97 2.23 -7.24
CA TRP A 74 8.62 1.38 -6.24
C TRP A 74 9.49 0.30 -6.90
N PHE A 75 8.97 -0.34 -7.91
CA PHE A 75 9.69 -1.42 -8.57
C PHE A 75 10.72 -0.92 -9.60
N ASP A 76 10.38 0.09 -10.38
CA ASP A 76 11.22 0.53 -11.49
C ASP A 76 12.26 1.58 -11.09
N THR A 77 11.89 2.53 -10.25
CA THR A 77 12.78 3.63 -9.85
C THR A 77 13.56 3.31 -8.59
N VAL A 78 12.88 2.85 -7.55
CA VAL A 78 13.53 2.46 -6.30
C VAL A 78 14.26 1.14 -6.46
N GLY A 79 13.72 0.24 -7.28
CA GLY A 79 14.35 -1.04 -7.54
C GLY A 79 14.05 -2.10 -6.50
N ALA A 80 12.96 -1.94 -5.76
CA ALA A 80 12.55 -2.92 -4.75
C ALA A 80 12.00 -4.19 -5.39
N ASP A 81 11.91 -5.26 -4.62
CA ASP A 81 11.50 -6.57 -5.11
C ASP A 81 10.07 -6.93 -4.74
N TRP A 82 9.51 -6.28 -3.71
CA TRP A 82 8.15 -6.57 -3.28
C TRP A 82 7.56 -5.40 -2.50
N LEU A 83 6.24 -5.45 -2.31
CA LEU A 83 5.49 -4.42 -1.61
C LEU A 83 4.36 -5.07 -0.82
N ALA A 84 4.10 -4.57 0.37
CA ALA A 84 3.01 -5.02 1.23
C ALA A 84 1.88 -3.99 1.25
N ALA A 85 0.67 -4.46 1.53
CA ALA A 85 -0.48 -3.60 1.76
C ALA A 85 -1.39 -4.26 2.79
N VAL A 86 -2.04 -3.46 3.61
CA VAL A 86 -2.93 -3.95 4.67
C VAL A 86 -4.19 -3.09 4.68
N HIS A 87 -5.34 -3.71 4.83
CA HIS A 87 -6.59 -2.99 5.04
C HIS A 87 -7.45 -3.71 6.07
N ALA A 88 -8.32 -2.96 6.75
CA ALA A 88 -9.28 -3.53 7.67
C ALA A 88 -10.26 -4.46 6.92
N ASN A 89 -10.66 -5.56 7.53
CA ASN A 89 -11.55 -6.54 6.89
C ASN A 89 -12.85 -5.90 6.40
N GLU A 90 -13.34 -4.91 7.10
CA GLU A 90 -14.58 -4.21 6.73
C GLU A 90 -14.41 -3.25 5.54
N ASN A 91 -13.18 -2.96 5.12
CA ASN A 91 -12.91 -2.07 4.01
C ASN A 91 -12.84 -2.83 2.68
N ILE A 92 -14.00 -3.22 2.18
CA ILE A 92 -14.11 -4.01 0.96
C ILE A 92 -13.62 -3.25 -0.28
N ALA A 93 -13.82 -1.94 -0.32
CA ALA A 93 -13.38 -1.12 -1.45
C ALA A 93 -11.85 -1.17 -1.61
N SER A 94 -11.12 -1.19 -0.51
CA SER A 94 -9.66 -1.30 -0.53
C SER A 94 -9.20 -2.63 -1.11
N SER A 95 -9.91 -3.71 -0.79
CA SER A 95 -9.62 -5.03 -1.37
C SER A 95 -9.68 -5.01 -2.89
N ALA A 96 -10.73 -4.41 -3.45
CA ALA A 96 -10.87 -4.32 -4.90
C ALA A 96 -9.76 -3.50 -5.55
N VAL A 97 -9.38 -2.38 -4.93
CA VAL A 97 -8.30 -1.52 -5.42
C VAL A 97 -6.97 -2.29 -5.44
N LEU A 98 -6.66 -2.98 -4.36
CA LEU A 98 -5.41 -3.76 -4.27
C LEU A 98 -5.36 -4.87 -5.31
N GLN A 99 -6.45 -5.60 -5.49
CA GLN A 99 -6.51 -6.68 -6.47
C GLN A 99 -6.35 -6.17 -7.90
N LYS A 100 -6.95 -5.03 -8.23
CA LYS A 100 -6.79 -4.42 -9.55
C LYS A 100 -5.36 -3.98 -9.84
N ALA A 101 -4.60 -3.63 -8.80
CA ALA A 101 -3.20 -3.28 -8.95
C ALA A 101 -2.26 -4.50 -8.97
N GLY A 102 -2.81 -5.69 -8.81
CA GLY A 102 -2.04 -6.93 -8.88
C GLY A 102 -1.68 -7.53 -7.52
N PHE A 103 -2.08 -6.92 -6.42
CA PHE A 103 -1.80 -7.45 -5.09
C PHE A 103 -2.58 -8.72 -4.84
N VAL A 104 -1.95 -9.65 -4.10
CA VAL A 104 -2.50 -10.95 -3.76
C VAL A 104 -2.66 -11.05 -2.25
N TYR A 105 -3.80 -11.54 -1.79
CA TYR A 105 -4.02 -11.79 -0.38
C TYR A 105 -2.97 -12.77 0.16
N ASP A 106 -2.38 -12.45 1.29
CA ASP A 106 -1.35 -13.28 1.91
C ASP A 106 -1.84 -13.91 3.21
N HIS A 107 -2.20 -13.09 4.19
CA HIS A 107 -2.63 -13.59 5.50
C HIS A 107 -3.40 -12.54 6.27
N ASP A 108 -4.05 -12.99 7.34
CA ASP A 108 -4.76 -12.09 8.26
C ASP A 108 -3.78 -11.54 9.30
N VAL A 109 -3.95 -10.27 9.65
CA VAL A 109 -3.19 -9.62 10.71
C VAL A 109 -4.15 -8.85 11.61
N THR A 110 -3.69 -8.51 12.80
CA THR A 110 -4.46 -7.68 13.72
C THR A 110 -3.70 -6.37 13.93
N ASP A 111 -4.37 -5.27 13.61
CA ASP A 111 -3.88 -3.93 13.89
C ASP A 111 -4.59 -3.40 15.14
N ARG A 112 -4.24 -2.19 15.58
CA ARG A 112 -4.85 -1.59 16.76
C ARG A 112 -5.20 -0.13 16.49
N LYS A 113 -6.37 0.27 17.01
CA LYS A 113 -6.77 1.67 17.01
C LYS A 113 -5.98 2.43 18.10
N PHE A 114 -6.11 3.75 18.11
CA PHE A 114 -5.48 4.60 19.12
C PHE A 114 -5.79 4.16 20.54
N ASP A 115 -7.00 3.67 20.81
CA ASP A 115 -7.43 3.24 22.12
C ASP A 115 -7.00 1.81 22.46
N GLY A 116 -6.25 1.16 21.58
CA GLY A 116 -5.78 -0.20 21.77
C GLY A 116 -6.74 -1.27 21.30
N THR A 117 -7.91 -0.90 20.77
CA THR A 117 -8.91 -1.87 20.28
C THR A 117 -8.32 -2.64 19.09
N PRO A 118 -8.34 -3.98 19.11
CA PRO A 118 -7.85 -4.78 17.99
C PRO A 118 -8.77 -4.63 16.77
N VAL A 119 -8.16 -4.52 15.60
CA VAL A 119 -8.87 -4.42 14.32
C VAL A 119 -8.41 -5.55 13.43
N PRO A 120 -9.30 -6.48 13.04
CA PRO A 120 -8.92 -7.53 12.10
C PRO A 120 -8.67 -6.94 10.72
N CYS A 121 -7.54 -7.30 10.14
CA CYS A 121 -7.08 -6.77 8.85
C CYS A 121 -6.62 -7.90 7.95
N ARG A 122 -6.48 -7.60 6.68
CA ARG A 122 -5.91 -8.51 5.67
C ARG A 122 -4.63 -7.91 5.12
N ALA A 123 -3.60 -8.72 5.07
CA ALA A 123 -2.32 -8.35 4.48
C ALA A 123 -2.20 -8.94 3.08
N TYR A 124 -1.68 -8.13 2.17
CA TYR A 124 -1.48 -8.48 0.77
C TYR A 124 -0.02 -8.28 0.40
N HIS A 125 0.44 -9.01 -0.60
CA HIS A 125 1.76 -8.78 -1.17
C HIS A 125 1.69 -8.59 -2.67
N LEU A 126 2.71 -7.95 -3.22
CA LEU A 126 2.93 -7.85 -4.64
C LEU A 126 4.41 -8.06 -4.90
N LEU A 127 4.73 -9.03 -5.75
CA LEU A 127 6.10 -9.33 -6.14
C LEU A 127 6.39 -8.70 -7.50
N LYS A 128 7.54 -8.04 -7.61
CA LYS A 128 7.99 -7.46 -8.88
C LYS A 128 8.01 -8.50 -9.99
N GLU A 129 8.50 -9.69 -9.69
CA GLU A 129 8.64 -10.78 -10.67
C GLU A 129 7.32 -11.35 -11.16
N GLU A 130 6.19 -10.98 -10.52
CA GLU A 130 4.87 -11.45 -10.91
C GLU A 130 4.08 -10.41 -11.71
N LEU A 131 4.67 -9.25 -11.98
CA LEU A 131 4.02 -8.21 -12.76
C LEU A 131 4.16 -8.44 -14.25
#